data_b0d3b2a3d5013f87a450a460f5ed7208
#
_entry.id   b0d3b2a3d5013f87a450a460f5ed7208
#
_cell.length_a   1.000
_cell.length_b   1.000
_cell.length_c   1.000
_cell.angle_alpha   90.00
_cell.angle_beta   90.00
_cell.angle_gamma   90.00
#
_symmetry.space_group_name_H-M   'P 1'
#
loop_
_entity.id
_entity.type
_entity.pdbx_description
1 polymer ?
#
loop_
_entity_poly.entity_id
_entity_poly.type
_entity_poly.pdbx_seq_one_letter_code
_entity_poly.pdbx_strand_id
1 'polypeptide(L)'
;MNYSRKLLTIIAVVLAGYGWAQQTAVTESVKCNEDGTVTFRYKNDNAKQVFVDVQFAGRKEMTRDAQTGVWSVTLGPAAPDMYPYCFVVDGVSVMDPANPQYFPNEGFKNSLLEIPAKEGSLPHDIRQVAHGRLDYIHYYSKSLGGTNTAVVYLPPSYMMSWDKKYPVFYLISGTTDTEEVYYKVGRVNYILDNLLADKAAKEMIVVLPYGNPYKLLPAKSDSLTMPQTNFGGDVFSRDLVNDLMPYIEKNYRTKNDADHRAIGGFSRGGNQALFNGLSNLDKFSYLCSYSSFTSMDIPQVYDQAGETNKKIHLFWLGVGTDDFLYGNARDYMEFLDKKGIRSVKVFTNDKFGHTWMNAKYFLSKTLPLLFNKKASEAAMKEAQPAPAATGKEQQFTPGVMARLFPKPLISPEYTEQGIVFRFKAPDAQQVELESEILPETLKMKKDADGVWSIMLTDCLFETFKYCFVVDGMRVADPQNMYLSPDKWFKYSIADNPRSPFNFASQGDIAHGRVDYDVERMEAWYMSPMPTTPTRPEFIQLVPGDDDTMESWFKVGGADAIADRLLADGKTVPCVITTSTLDFMQQAPQMPDFKVHTLRASDYPTWSQRRRALIKLLVSLKK
;
A
#
# COMPACT_ATOMS: atom_id res chain seq x y z
N MET A 1 -62.07 -12.03 16.66
CA MET A 1 -60.91 -12.01 17.56
C MET A 1 -60.11 -13.30 17.36
N ASN A 2 -59.22 -13.40 16.39
CA ASN A 2 -58.24 -14.50 16.27
C ASN A 2 -57.36 -14.38 15.00
N TYR A 3 -57.13 -13.16 14.50
CA TYR A 3 -56.20 -12.95 13.37
C TYR A 3 -54.92 -12.19 13.74
N SER A 4 -54.83 -11.64 14.96
CA SER A 4 -53.68 -10.81 15.38
C SER A 4 -52.56 -11.58 16.11
N ARG A 5 -52.70 -12.89 16.36
CA ARG A 5 -51.65 -13.70 17.03
C ARG A 5 -50.78 -14.52 16.09
N LYS A 6 -51.15 -14.70 14.80
CA LYS A 6 -50.35 -15.43 13.83
C LYS A 6 -49.39 -14.57 13.01
N LEU A 7 -49.55 -13.23 13.04
CA LEU A 7 -48.65 -12.32 12.31
C LEU A 7 -47.40 -11.93 13.14
N LEU A 8 -47.49 -12.03 14.48
CA LEU A 8 -46.35 -11.72 15.38
C LEU A 8 -45.36 -12.88 15.52
N THR A 9 -45.73 -14.11 15.15
CA THR A 9 -44.82 -15.29 15.23
C THR A 9 -44.01 -15.48 13.95
N ILE A 10 -44.42 -14.88 12.82
CA ILE A 10 -43.68 -14.96 11.56
C ILE A 10 -42.60 -13.86 11.45
N ILE A 11 -42.79 -12.73 12.15
CA ILE A 11 -41.76 -11.65 12.19
C ILE A 11 -40.64 -11.99 13.17
N ALA A 12 -40.86 -12.83 14.17
CA ALA A 12 -39.82 -13.26 15.11
C ALA A 12 -38.89 -14.36 14.58
N VAL A 13 -39.27 -15.06 13.50
CA VAL A 13 -38.44 -16.13 12.90
C VAL A 13 -37.55 -15.62 11.75
N VAL A 14 -37.85 -14.45 11.18
CA VAL A 14 -37.01 -13.84 10.10
C VAL A 14 -35.89 -12.96 10.68
N LEU A 15 -35.95 -12.58 11.97
CA LEU A 15 -34.87 -11.82 12.64
C LEU A 15 -33.84 -12.70 13.37
N ALA A 16 -33.99 -14.02 13.37
CA ALA A 16 -33.07 -14.96 14.01
C ALA A 16 -32.03 -15.59 13.05
N GLY A 17 -31.98 -15.14 11.79
CA GLY A 17 -31.13 -15.75 10.74
C GLY A 17 -29.84 -14.99 10.38
N TYR A 18 -29.54 -13.85 11.00
CA TYR A 18 -28.28 -13.13 10.78
C TYR A 18 -27.47 -13.03 12.07
N GLY A 19 -27.28 -14.16 12.72
CA GLY A 19 -26.24 -14.30 13.73
C GLY A 19 -24.88 -14.43 13.04
N TRP A 20 -24.37 -13.33 12.52
CA TRP A 20 -22.94 -13.23 12.21
C TRP A 20 -22.22 -13.58 13.51
N ALA A 21 -21.35 -14.60 13.48
CA ALA A 21 -20.44 -14.86 14.58
C ALA A 21 -19.55 -13.61 14.70
N GLN A 22 -20.05 -12.58 15.38
CA GLN A 22 -19.23 -11.45 15.79
C GLN A 22 -18.16 -12.04 16.70
N GLN A 23 -16.95 -12.15 16.17
CA GLN A 23 -15.78 -12.27 17.02
C GLN A 23 -15.83 -11.04 17.91
N THR A 24 -16.19 -11.21 19.19
CA THR A 24 -16.32 -10.11 20.14
C THR A 24 -14.94 -9.48 20.28
N ALA A 25 -14.72 -8.38 19.55
CA ALA A 25 -13.50 -7.63 19.62
C ALA A 25 -13.32 -7.13 21.07
N VAL A 26 -12.10 -7.21 21.56
CA VAL A 26 -11.74 -6.54 22.82
C VAL A 26 -11.79 -5.06 22.54
N THR A 27 -12.46 -4.28 23.36
CA THR A 27 -12.63 -2.82 23.15
C THR A 27 -11.30 -2.07 23.02
N GLU A 28 -10.22 -2.62 23.58
CA GLU A 28 -8.85 -2.09 23.49
C GLU A 28 -7.88 -3.27 23.34
N SER A 29 -7.62 -3.67 22.11
CA SER A 29 -6.72 -4.81 21.81
C SER A 29 -5.25 -4.46 22.05
N VAL A 30 -4.86 -3.20 21.89
CA VAL A 30 -3.50 -2.71 22.11
C VAL A 30 -3.53 -1.46 22.96
N LYS A 31 -2.73 -1.45 24.04
CA LYS A 31 -2.57 -0.31 24.92
C LYS A 31 -1.09 0.02 25.10
N CYS A 32 -0.70 1.24 24.72
CA CYS A 32 0.61 1.81 25.09
C CYS A 32 0.55 2.30 26.54
N ASN A 33 1.43 1.80 27.39
CA ASN A 33 1.49 2.15 28.79
C ASN A 33 2.48 3.34 29.01
N GLU A 34 2.33 4.04 30.13
CA GLU A 34 3.18 5.21 30.46
C GLU A 34 4.66 4.87 30.62
N ASP A 35 4.98 3.62 30.99
CA ASP A 35 6.36 3.12 31.10
C ASP A 35 7.00 2.70 29.77
N GLY A 36 6.31 2.93 28.65
CA GLY A 36 6.74 2.55 27.31
C GLY A 36 6.52 1.09 26.95
N THR A 37 5.90 0.30 27.85
CA THR A 37 5.48 -1.06 27.52
C THR A 37 4.17 -1.05 26.73
N VAL A 38 3.90 -2.15 26.02
CA VAL A 38 2.68 -2.32 25.23
C VAL A 38 1.94 -3.57 25.68
N THR A 39 0.67 -3.42 26.05
CA THR A 39 -0.19 -4.54 26.40
C THR A 39 -1.05 -4.94 25.21
N PHE A 40 -0.90 -6.18 24.75
CA PHE A 40 -1.73 -6.79 23.71
C PHE A 40 -2.82 -7.65 24.34
N ARG A 41 -4.02 -7.62 23.74
CA ARG A 41 -5.19 -8.41 24.16
C ARG A 41 -5.89 -8.98 22.94
N TYR A 42 -6.30 -10.24 23.05
CA TYR A 42 -7.04 -10.95 22.01
C TYR A 42 -8.14 -11.80 22.65
N LYS A 43 -9.35 -11.71 22.13
CA LYS A 43 -10.49 -12.50 22.62
C LYS A 43 -10.73 -13.69 21.72
N ASN A 44 -10.52 -14.89 22.26
CA ASN A 44 -10.92 -16.13 21.61
C ASN A 44 -11.14 -17.21 22.67
N ASP A 45 -12.38 -17.70 22.77
CA ASP A 45 -12.77 -18.69 23.77
C ASP A 45 -12.34 -20.11 23.39
N ASN A 46 -12.12 -20.39 22.12
CA ASN A 46 -11.85 -21.73 21.58
C ASN A 46 -10.36 -21.99 21.32
N ALA A 47 -9.53 -20.95 21.26
CA ALA A 47 -8.10 -21.08 20.99
C ALA A 47 -7.41 -21.90 22.08
N LYS A 48 -6.51 -22.79 21.68
CA LYS A 48 -5.64 -23.58 22.56
C LYS A 48 -4.38 -22.80 22.92
N GLN A 49 -3.86 -22.01 21.98
CA GLN A 49 -2.65 -21.22 22.14
C GLN A 49 -2.73 -19.94 21.31
N VAL A 50 -2.31 -18.82 21.90
CA VAL A 50 -2.23 -17.53 21.22
C VAL A 50 -0.88 -16.90 21.48
N PHE A 51 -0.25 -16.43 20.40
CA PHE A 51 0.94 -15.59 20.46
C PHE A 51 0.61 -14.21 19.86
N VAL A 52 1.36 -13.20 20.26
CA VAL A 52 1.54 -11.99 19.48
C VAL A 52 2.92 -12.05 18.81
N ASP A 53 2.98 -11.72 17.52
CA ASP A 53 4.22 -11.56 16.78
C ASP A 53 4.37 -10.08 16.42
N VAL A 54 5.29 -9.38 17.08
CA VAL A 54 5.50 -7.94 16.94
C VAL A 54 6.96 -7.63 16.66
N GLN A 55 7.23 -6.72 15.75
CA GLN A 55 8.58 -6.46 15.23
C GLN A 55 9.63 -6.18 16.31
N PHE A 56 9.30 -5.45 17.40
CA PHE A 56 10.28 -5.09 18.43
C PHE A 56 10.57 -6.20 19.45
N ALA A 57 9.71 -7.23 19.55
CA ALA A 57 9.85 -8.29 20.55
C ALA A 57 9.85 -9.70 19.96
N GLY A 58 9.51 -9.84 18.66
CA GLY A 58 9.27 -11.12 18.00
C GLY A 58 8.03 -11.83 18.56
N ARG A 59 7.94 -13.14 18.32
CA ARG A 59 6.81 -13.95 18.74
C ARG A 59 6.84 -14.24 20.23
N LYS A 60 5.76 -13.90 20.96
CA LYS A 60 5.59 -14.10 22.40
C LYS A 60 4.25 -14.74 22.70
N GLU A 61 4.27 -15.75 23.59
CA GLU A 61 3.07 -16.43 24.04
C GLU A 61 2.21 -15.51 24.93
N MET A 62 0.91 -15.60 24.77
CA MET A 62 -0.06 -14.84 25.56
C MET A 62 -0.69 -15.74 26.62
N THR A 63 -1.08 -15.17 27.76
CA THR A 63 -1.74 -15.86 28.86
C THR A 63 -3.25 -15.62 28.80
N ARG A 64 -4.05 -16.69 28.94
CA ARG A 64 -5.50 -16.61 28.92
C ARG A 64 -6.03 -16.35 30.34
N ASP A 65 -6.88 -15.34 30.46
CA ASP A 65 -7.72 -15.15 31.64
C ASP A 65 -8.90 -16.14 31.59
N ALA A 66 -9.03 -16.97 32.61
CA ALA A 66 -10.04 -18.04 32.65
C ALA A 66 -11.49 -17.52 32.80
N GLN A 67 -11.67 -16.31 33.35
CA GLN A 67 -12.99 -15.73 33.58
C GLN A 67 -13.53 -15.02 32.35
N THR A 68 -12.67 -14.24 31.70
CA THR A 68 -13.02 -13.40 30.56
C THR A 68 -12.75 -14.06 29.20
N GLY A 69 -11.89 -15.09 29.17
CA GLY A 69 -11.43 -15.72 27.94
C GLY A 69 -10.50 -14.81 27.10
N VAL A 70 -10.02 -13.71 27.67
CA VAL A 70 -9.10 -12.79 27.01
C VAL A 70 -7.67 -13.28 27.18
N TRP A 71 -6.95 -13.37 26.07
CA TRP A 71 -5.53 -13.62 26.03
C TRP A 71 -4.79 -12.28 26.13
N SER A 72 -3.73 -12.20 26.91
CA SER A 72 -2.96 -10.96 27.07
C SER A 72 -1.46 -11.21 27.33
N VAL A 73 -0.67 -10.21 26.92
CA VAL A 73 0.76 -10.12 27.26
C VAL A 73 1.19 -8.65 27.23
N THR A 74 2.11 -8.28 28.12
CA THR A 74 2.75 -6.94 28.11
C THR A 74 4.20 -7.10 27.71
N LEU A 75 4.64 -6.33 26.72
CA LEU A 75 5.96 -6.41 26.11
C LEU A 75 6.63 -5.03 26.06
N GLY A 76 7.94 -5.01 25.95
CA GLY A 76 8.73 -3.79 25.87
C GLY A 76 9.57 -3.50 27.12
N PRO A 77 9.99 -2.26 27.39
CA PRO A 77 9.60 -1.05 26.65
C PRO A 77 10.10 -1.03 25.19
N ALA A 78 9.38 -0.32 24.32
CA ALA A 78 9.75 -0.12 22.92
C ALA A 78 9.86 1.38 22.61
N ALA A 79 10.74 1.72 21.67
CA ALA A 79 10.90 3.10 21.22
C ALA A 79 9.62 3.59 20.53
N PRO A 80 9.28 4.89 20.65
CA PRO A 80 8.19 5.47 19.87
C PRO A 80 8.44 5.31 18.37
N ASP A 81 7.52 4.64 17.68
CA ASP A 81 7.49 4.48 16.21
C ASP A 81 6.29 3.59 15.81
N MET A 82 6.25 3.16 14.54
CA MET A 82 5.23 2.27 13.98
C MET A 82 5.78 0.85 13.81
N TYR A 83 5.05 -0.14 14.32
CA TYR A 83 5.47 -1.55 14.32
C TYR A 83 4.40 -2.46 13.73
N PRO A 84 4.73 -3.26 12.71
CA PRO A 84 3.83 -4.32 12.27
C PRO A 84 3.71 -5.41 13.34
N TYR A 85 2.50 -5.93 13.51
CA TYR A 85 2.22 -7.07 14.38
C TYR A 85 1.03 -7.89 13.88
N CYS A 86 0.95 -9.14 14.32
CA CYS A 86 -0.22 -10.00 14.17
C CYS A 86 -0.39 -10.89 15.40
N PHE A 87 -1.58 -11.46 15.55
CA PHE A 87 -1.77 -12.58 16.46
C PHE A 87 -1.51 -13.89 15.73
N VAL A 88 -0.99 -14.89 16.42
CA VAL A 88 -0.85 -16.26 15.89
C VAL A 88 -1.69 -17.15 16.78
N VAL A 89 -2.80 -17.61 16.24
CA VAL A 89 -3.83 -18.37 16.96
C VAL A 89 -3.83 -19.81 16.43
N ASP A 90 -3.48 -20.78 17.28
CA ASP A 90 -3.36 -22.19 16.90
C ASP A 90 -2.56 -22.39 15.58
N GLY A 91 -1.48 -21.62 15.41
CA GLY A 91 -0.59 -21.66 14.25
C GLY A 91 -0.99 -20.78 13.06
N VAL A 92 -2.17 -20.14 13.09
CA VAL A 92 -2.67 -19.27 12.01
C VAL A 92 -2.43 -17.81 12.35
N SER A 93 -1.77 -17.05 11.44
CA SER A 93 -1.57 -15.62 11.59
C SER A 93 -2.84 -14.84 11.28
N VAL A 94 -3.22 -13.94 12.17
CA VAL A 94 -4.45 -13.16 12.11
C VAL A 94 -4.16 -11.69 12.37
N MET A 95 -4.70 -10.81 11.54
CA MET A 95 -4.71 -9.38 11.83
C MET A 95 -5.58 -9.10 13.06
N ASP A 96 -5.25 -8.04 13.78
CA ASP A 96 -6.06 -7.60 14.90
C ASP A 96 -7.41 -7.05 14.43
N PRO A 97 -8.55 -7.71 14.75
CA PRO A 97 -9.85 -7.28 14.27
C PRO A 97 -10.33 -5.97 14.92
N ALA A 98 -9.68 -5.52 16.00
CA ALA A 98 -10.02 -4.28 16.69
C ALA A 98 -9.09 -3.10 16.28
N ASN A 99 -8.10 -3.34 15.44
CA ASN A 99 -7.19 -2.30 14.96
C ASN A 99 -7.51 -1.91 13.50
N PRO A 100 -7.94 -0.67 13.23
CA PRO A 100 -8.23 -0.22 11.88
C PRO A 100 -6.98 -0.06 11.00
N GLN A 101 -5.79 0.08 11.61
CA GLN A 101 -4.55 0.30 10.88
C GLN A 101 -3.90 -1.02 10.47
N TYR A 102 -3.43 -1.07 9.23
CA TYR A 102 -2.75 -2.24 8.67
C TYR A 102 -1.51 -1.84 7.89
N PHE A 103 -0.60 -2.78 7.79
CA PHE A 103 0.62 -2.64 6.99
C PHE A 103 0.30 -3.00 5.52
N PRO A 104 0.45 -2.07 4.55
CA PRO A 104 0.15 -2.35 3.14
C PRO A 104 1.22 -3.24 2.52
N ASN A 105 0.97 -4.55 2.51
CA ASN A 105 1.92 -5.55 2.05
C ASN A 105 1.24 -6.68 1.29
N GLU A 106 1.90 -7.20 0.25
CA GLU A 106 1.39 -8.30 -0.56
C GLU A 106 1.63 -9.67 0.11
N GLY A 107 2.77 -9.82 0.78
CA GLY A 107 3.27 -11.12 1.26
C GLY A 107 2.81 -11.51 2.67
N PHE A 108 2.37 -10.56 3.48
CA PHE A 108 1.87 -10.81 4.83
C PHE A 108 0.74 -9.84 5.19
N LYS A 109 -0.09 -10.24 6.15
CA LYS A 109 -1.22 -9.45 6.62
C LYS A 109 -1.03 -9.13 8.09
N ASN A 110 -0.52 -7.92 8.36
CA ASN A 110 -0.24 -7.43 9.70
C ASN A 110 -1.05 -6.17 10.00
N SER A 111 -1.48 -6.05 11.23
CA SER A 111 -1.94 -4.79 11.81
C SER A 111 -0.73 -3.89 12.09
N LEU A 112 -0.98 -2.60 12.26
CA LEU A 112 0.06 -1.61 12.53
C LEU A 112 -0.17 -0.97 13.89
N LEU A 113 0.81 -1.14 14.78
CA LEU A 113 0.88 -0.47 16.08
C LEU A 113 1.63 0.83 15.93
N GLU A 114 1.09 1.92 16.45
CA GLU A 114 1.81 3.18 16.62
C GLU A 114 2.05 3.43 18.11
N ILE A 115 3.32 3.52 18.50
CA ILE A 115 3.72 3.94 19.85
C ILE A 115 3.98 5.44 19.78
N PRO A 116 3.19 6.26 20.48
CA PRO A 116 3.31 7.71 20.39
C PRO A 116 4.61 8.21 21.02
N ALA A 117 5.15 9.27 20.46
CA ALA A 117 6.26 10.03 21.02
C ALA A 117 5.76 11.36 21.59
N LYS A 118 6.66 12.11 22.20
CA LYS A 118 6.41 13.51 22.50
C LYS A 118 6.22 14.25 21.17
N GLU A 119 5.16 15.04 21.07
CA GLU A 119 4.82 15.79 19.86
C GLU A 119 6.04 16.52 19.26
N GLY A 120 6.25 16.37 17.96
CA GLY A 120 7.36 16.98 17.22
C GLY A 120 8.73 16.38 17.48
N SER A 121 8.83 15.27 18.23
CA SER A 121 10.12 14.62 18.53
C SER A 121 10.60 13.67 17.44
N LEU A 122 9.68 13.17 16.59
CA LEU A 122 9.99 12.32 15.46
C LEU A 122 9.86 13.08 14.14
N PRO A 123 10.70 12.81 13.14
CA PRO A 123 10.62 13.48 11.83
C PRO A 123 9.26 13.28 11.14
N HIS A 124 8.59 12.18 11.44
CA HIS A 124 7.33 11.75 10.82
C HIS A 124 6.09 11.99 11.69
N ASP A 125 6.21 12.75 12.78
CA ASP A 125 5.05 13.16 13.58
C ASP A 125 4.10 14.01 12.74
N ILE A 126 2.81 13.87 12.99
CA ILE A 126 1.78 14.70 12.37
C ILE A 126 1.75 16.03 13.15
N ARG A 127 2.37 17.07 12.56
CA ARG A 127 2.43 18.41 13.15
C ARG A 127 1.32 19.30 12.59
N GLN A 128 0.93 20.33 13.32
CA GLN A 128 -0.01 21.35 12.88
C GLN A 128 0.66 22.31 11.88
N VAL A 129 0.89 21.83 10.67
CA VAL A 129 1.51 22.57 9.55
C VAL A 129 0.64 22.41 8.30
N ALA A 130 0.93 23.15 7.24
CA ALA A 130 0.25 22.91 5.96
C ALA A 130 0.66 21.54 5.40
N HIS A 131 -0.32 20.71 5.09
CA HIS A 131 -0.11 19.37 4.54
C HIS A 131 -0.27 19.34 3.02
N GLY A 132 0.54 18.48 2.39
CA GLY A 132 0.41 18.13 0.99
C GLY A 132 -0.76 17.19 0.75
N ARG A 133 -1.01 16.85 -0.53
CA ARG A 133 -2.11 15.97 -0.96
C ARG A 133 -1.55 14.70 -1.57
N LEU A 134 -2.37 13.66 -1.55
CA LEU A 134 -2.03 12.34 -2.13
C LEU A 134 -3.00 12.04 -3.26
N ASP A 135 -2.51 12.05 -4.50
CA ASP A 135 -3.25 11.57 -5.66
C ASP A 135 -2.99 10.07 -5.85
N TYR A 136 -4.03 9.27 -5.90
CA TYR A 136 -3.98 7.88 -6.36
C TYR A 136 -4.25 7.84 -7.85
N ILE A 137 -3.31 7.31 -8.63
CA ILE A 137 -3.39 7.32 -10.10
C ILE A 137 -3.35 5.92 -10.67
N HIS A 138 -4.12 5.72 -11.74
CA HIS A 138 -4.00 4.63 -12.68
C HIS A 138 -3.41 5.14 -13.99
N TYR A 139 -2.54 4.37 -14.61
CA TYR A 139 -1.99 4.70 -15.92
C TYR A 139 -1.78 3.43 -16.75
N TYR A 140 -2.01 3.53 -18.04
CA TYR A 140 -1.73 2.43 -18.94
C TYR A 140 -0.22 2.33 -19.20
N SER A 141 0.36 1.19 -18.88
CA SER A 141 1.75 0.86 -19.19
C SER A 141 1.83 -0.01 -20.44
N LYS A 142 2.40 0.54 -21.51
CA LYS A 142 2.69 -0.22 -22.74
C LYS A 142 3.72 -1.31 -22.50
N SER A 143 4.66 -1.06 -21.60
CA SER A 143 5.69 -2.01 -21.20
C SER A 143 5.14 -3.24 -20.50
N LEU A 144 4.02 -3.07 -19.76
CA LEU A 144 3.29 -4.16 -19.09
C LEU A 144 2.19 -4.75 -19.98
N GLY A 145 1.67 -3.98 -20.94
CA GLY A 145 0.46 -4.32 -21.66
C GLY A 145 -0.80 -4.26 -20.81
N GLY A 146 -0.82 -3.43 -19.77
CA GLY A 146 -1.92 -3.29 -18.82
C GLY A 146 -1.81 -2.03 -17.97
N THR A 147 -2.82 -1.79 -17.13
CA THR A 147 -2.87 -0.64 -16.24
C THR A 147 -2.05 -0.91 -14.97
N ASN A 148 -1.25 0.06 -14.56
CA ASN A 148 -0.49 0.07 -13.31
C ASN A 148 -0.92 1.24 -12.42
N THR A 149 -0.47 1.25 -11.17
CA THR A 149 -0.83 2.22 -10.14
C THR A 149 0.40 2.95 -9.58
N ALA A 150 0.18 4.16 -9.10
CA ALA A 150 1.14 4.87 -8.27
C ALA A 150 0.42 5.85 -7.33
N VAL A 151 1.09 6.26 -6.27
CA VAL A 151 0.65 7.37 -5.42
C VAL A 151 1.55 8.57 -5.67
N VAL A 152 0.97 9.76 -5.78
CA VAL A 152 1.70 11.01 -6.04
C VAL A 152 1.43 11.98 -4.89
N TYR A 153 2.47 12.27 -4.12
CA TYR A 153 2.40 13.37 -3.15
C TYR A 153 2.66 14.70 -3.84
N LEU A 154 1.78 15.66 -3.57
CA LEU A 154 1.84 17.04 -4.05
C LEU A 154 2.08 18.00 -2.87
N PRO A 155 3.09 18.88 -2.91
CA PRO A 155 3.39 19.76 -1.78
C PRO A 155 2.27 20.78 -1.54
N PRO A 156 2.15 21.37 -0.32
CA PRO A 156 1.06 22.28 0.03
C PRO A 156 0.86 23.44 -0.94
N SER A 157 1.94 23.96 -1.54
CA SER A 157 1.87 25.05 -2.50
C SER A 157 1.33 24.65 -3.88
N TYR A 158 1.20 23.35 -4.17
CA TYR A 158 0.82 22.88 -5.50
C TYR A 158 -0.55 23.41 -5.94
N MET A 159 -1.53 23.45 -5.06
CA MET A 159 -2.88 23.96 -5.39
C MET A 159 -2.96 25.50 -5.39
N MET A 160 -1.97 26.20 -4.81
CA MET A 160 -1.98 27.64 -4.68
C MET A 160 -1.19 28.37 -5.77
N SER A 161 -0.36 27.67 -6.53
CA SER A 161 0.60 28.27 -7.48
C SER A 161 0.52 27.58 -8.84
N TRP A 162 -0.39 28.02 -9.71
CA TRP A 162 -0.70 27.37 -10.98
C TRP A 162 0.46 27.33 -12.00
N ASP A 163 1.36 28.32 -11.97
CA ASP A 163 2.48 28.41 -12.91
C ASP A 163 3.76 27.73 -12.42
N LYS A 164 3.80 27.32 -11.17
CA LYS A 164 4.99 26.74 -10.57
C LYS A 164 5.17 25.29 -11.01
N LYS A 165 6.39 24.96 -11.45
CA LYS A 165 6.84 23.61 -11.75
C LYS A 165 7.75 23.09 -10.63
N TYR A 166 7.64 21.81 -10.35
CA TYR A 166 8.29 21.14 -9.23
C TYR A 166 9.29 20.09 -9.71
N PRO A 167 10.41 19.91 -9.02
CA PRO A 167 11.24 18.73 -9.20
C PRO A 167 10.50 17.47 -8.72
N VAL A 168 10.93 16.30 -9.20
CA VAL A 168 10.24 15.03 -8.95
C VAL A 168 11.17 14.01 -8.30
N PHE A 169 10.74 13.41 -7.21
CA PHE A 169 11.41 12.28 -6.56
C PHE A 169 10.61 10.99 -6.76
N TYR A 170 11.16 10.04 -7.50
CA TYR A 170 10.62 8.68 -7.65
C TYR A 170 11.15 7.81 -6.52
N LEU A 171 10.26 7.34 -5.63
CA LEU A 171 10.62 6.65 -4.39
C LEU A 171 9.98 5.26 -4.32
N ILE A 172 10.82 4.21 -4.44
CA ILE A 172 10.40 2.84 -4.70
C ILE A 172 10.43 2.03 -3.42
N SER A 173 9.36 1.29 -3.12
CA SER A 173 9.19 0.49 -1.90
C SER A 173 9.88 -0.89 -1.96
N GLY A 174 9.87 -1.60 -0.81
CA GLY A 174 10.53 -2.90 -0.61
C GLY A 174 9.87 -4.07 -1.35
N THR A 175 10.33 -5.28 -1.05
CA THR A 175 10.06 -6.49 -1.85
C THR A 175 8.60 -6.88 -1.95
N THR A 176 7.85 -6.77 -0.88
CA THR A 176 6.41 -7.13 -0.83
C THR A 176 5.54 -5.93 -0.48
N ASP A 177 6.11 -4.74 -0.49
CA ASP A 177 5.40 -3.52 -0.18
C ASP A 177 4.60 -3.03 -1.38
N THR A 178 3.44 -2.45 -1.12
CA THR A 178 2.65 -1.76 -2.15
C THR A 178 3.08 -0.29 -2.29
N GLU A 179 2.53 0.43 -3.25
CA GLU A 179 2.74 1.87 -3.44
C GLU A 179 2.30 2.73 -2.26
N GLU A 180 1.47 2.17 -1.37
CA GLU A 180 0.94 2.89 -0.21
C GLU A 180 1.88 2.93 0.99
N VAL A 181 2.85 2.01 1.07
CA VAL A 181 3.65 1.83 2.29
C VAL A 181 4.45 3.07 2.66
N TYR A 182 4.97 3.81 1.68
CA TYR A 182 5.75 5.01 1.95
C TYR A 182 4.96 6.14 2.60
N TYR A 183 3.65 6.27 2.34
CA TYR A 183 2.87 7.28 3.04
C TYR A 183 2.18 6.74 4.30
N LYS A 184 1.72 5.47 4.31
CA LYS A 184 1.03 4.88 5.48
C LYS A 184 2.00 4.51 6.61
N VAL A 185 3.16 3.97 6.29
CA VAL A 185 4.17 3.49 7.25
C VAL A 185 5.41 4.37 7.26
N GLY A 186 5.94 4.66 6.07
CA GLY A 186 7.11 5.53 5.88
C GLY A 186 6.83 7.00 6.14
N ARG A 187 5.57 7.42 6.11
CA ARG A 187 5.10 8.79 6.39
C ARG A 187 5.89 9.88 5.66
N VAL A 188 6.32 9.58 4.43
CA VAL A 188 7.12 10.52 3.62
C VAL A 188 6.44 11.87 3.43
N ASN A 189 5.11 11.87 3.31
CA ASN A 189 4.29 13.07 3.24
C ASN A 189 4.48 13.95 4.48
N TYR A 190 4.31 13.42 5.69
CA TYR A 190 4.48 14.18 6.93
C TYR A 190 5.93 14.60 7.19
N ILE A 191 6.90 13.73 6.87
CA ILE A 191 8.32 14.10 6.94
C ILE A 191 8.60 15.31 6.05
N LEU A 192 8.10 15.28 4.81
CA LEU A 192 8.32 16.38 3.87
C LEU A 192 7.56 17.65 4.27
N ASP A 193 6.30 17.54 4.69
CA ASP A 193 5.51 18.67 5.20
C ASP A 193 6.20 19.37 6.37
N ASN A 194 6.71 18.60 7.34
CA ASN A 194 7.45 19.11 8.48
C ASN A 194 8.73 19.85 8.05
N LEU A 195 9.51 19.24 7.15
CA LEU A 195 10.72 19.85 6.61
C LEU A 195 10.45 21.10 5.78
N LEU A 196 9.33 21.15 5.06
CA LEU A 196 8.91 22.33 4.32
C LEU A 196 8.50 23.48 5.25
N ALA A 197 7.75 23.17 6.32
CA ALA A 197 7.38 24.15 7.34
C ALA A 197 8.63 24.74 8.03
N ASP A 198 9.62 23.91 8.29
CA ASP A 198 10.91 24.29 8.88
C ASP A 198 11.87 24.94 7.85
N LYS A 199 11.48 25.05 6.57
CA LYS A 199 12.32 25.54 5.46
C LYS A 199 13.60 24.73 5.26
N ALA A 200 13.61 23.48 5.69
CA ALA A 200 14.75 22.57 5.64
C ALA A 200 14.83 21.76 4.34
N ALA A 201 13.73 21.65 3.58
CA ALA A 201 13.69 20.97 2.29
C ALA A 201 13.20 21.85 1.15
N LYS A 202 13.42 21.43 -0.08
CA LYS A 202 12.82 22.03 -1.27
C LYS A 202 11.47 21.38 -1.56
N GLU A 203 10.51 22.18 -2.02
CA GLU A 203 9.24 21.65 -2.47
C GLU A 203 9.44 20.76 -3.69
N MET A 204 8.85 19.58 -3.64
CA MET A 204 8.96 18.56 -4.68
C MET A 204 7.67 17.73 -4.76
N ILE A 205 7.44 17.13 -5.91
CA ILE A 205 6.49 16.04 -6.10
C ILE A 205 7.21 14.75 -5.72
N VAL A 206 6.55 13.86 -4.95
CA VAL A 206 7.07 12.51 -4.69
C VAL A 206 6.16 11.51 -5.36
N VAL A 207 6.72 10.66 -6.23
CA VAL A 207 6.00 9.60 -6.93
C VAL A 207 6.36 8.27 -6.29
N LEU A 208 5.37 7.54 -5.83
CA LEU A 208 5.48 6.23 -5.18
C LEU A 208 4.95 5.17 -6.13
N PRO A 209 5.78 4.58 -7.00
CA PRO A 209 5.34 3.57 -7.94
C PRO A 209 5.10 2.22 -7.26
N TYR A 210 4.19 1.42 -7.82
CA TYR A 210 4.09 0.01 -7.46
C TYR A 210 5.32 -0.75 -7.98
N GLY A 211 6.14 -1.25 -7.07
CA GLY A 211 7.46 -1.81 -7.39
C GLY A 211 7.46 -3.24 -7.94
N ASN A 212 6.30 -3.95 -7.96
CA ASN A 212 6.14 -5.34 -8.40
C ASN A 212 5.19 -5.52 -9.61
N PRO A 213 5.28 -4.71 -10.66
CA PRO A 213 4.27 -4.71 -11.72
C PRO A 213 4.13 -6.04 -12.45
N TYR A 214 5.12 -6.93 -12.40
CA TYR A 214 5.02 -8.28 -12.98
C TYR A 214 3.90 -9.13 -12.33
N LYS A 215 3.46 -8.83 -11.12
CA LYS A 215 2.29 -9.48 -10.48
C LYS A 215 0.97 -9.09 -11.11
N LEU A 216 0.93 -7.97 -11.82
CA LEU A 216 -0.25 -7.52 -12.57
C LEU A 216 -0.34 -8.19 -13.94
N LEU A 217 0.72 -8.87 -14.39
CA LEU A 217 0.72 -9.61 -15.64
C LEU A 217 -0.13 -10.89 -15.49
N PRO A 218 -0.81 -11.34 -16.58
CA PRO A 218 -1.54 -12.61 -16.56
C PRO A 218 -0.61 -13.73 -16.07
N ALA A 219 -1.05 -14.47 -15.06
CA ALA A 219 -0.27 -15.55 -14.46
C ALA A 219 0.00 -16.65 -15.50
N LYS A 220 1.18 -16.65 -16.10
CA LYS A 220 1.81 -17.86 -16.59
C LYS A 220 2.43 -18.52 -15.36
N SER A 221 2.19 -19.81 -15.16
CA SER A 221 2.54 -20.56 -13.94
C SER A 221 3.99 -20.38 -13.45
N ASP A 222 4.89 -19.97 -14.33
CA ASP A 222 6.31 -19.75 -14.05
C ASP A 222 6.65 -18.27 -13.70
N SER A 223 5.74 -17.33 -13.89
CA SER A 223 5.97 -15.89 -13.66
C SER A 223 5.71 -15.43 -12.22
N LEU A 224 5.12 -16.28 -11.38
CA LEU A 224 4.85 -16.00 -9.97
C LEU A 224 6.08 -16.24 -9.07
N THR A 225 7.12 -16.88 -9.57
CA THR A 225 8.42 -16.86 -8.92
C THR A 225 9.08 -15.52 -9.23
N MET A 226 9.42 -14.75 -8.19
CA MET A 226 10.29 -13.57 -8.39
C MET A 226 11.44 -14.00 -9.29
N PRO A 227 11.69 -13.30 -10.42
CA PRO A 227 12.85 -13.59 -11.21
C PRO A 227 14.08 -13.44 -10.32
N GLN A 228 14.71 -14.55 -9.96
CA GLN A 228 15.85 -14.57 -9.02
C GLN A 228 17.06 -13.77 -9.52
N THR A 229 17.02 -13.30 -10.75
CA THR A 229 18.15 -12.70 -11.45
C THR A 229 18.03 -11.22 -11.75
N ASN A 230 16.83 -10.59 -11.58
CA ASN A 230 16.63 -9.21 -12.01
C ASN A 230 15.75 -8.42 -11.06
N PHE A 231 16.26 -8.06 -9.88
CA PHE A 231 15.62 -7.08 -8.99
C PHE A 231 15.42 -5.69 -9.65
N GLY A 232 16.14 -5.38 -10.70
CA GLY A 232 15.96 -4.20 -11.54
C GLY A 232 15.41 -4.54 -12.92
N GLY A 233 15.05 -5.82 -13.13
CA GLY A 233 14.83 -6.36 -14.47
C GLY A 233 13.79 -5.64 -15.26
N ASP A 234 14.05 -5.63 -16.46
CA ASP A 234 13.36 -5.18 -17.67
C ASP A 234 11.96 -4.57 -17.55
N VAL A 235 11.04 -5.21 -16.83
CA VAL A 235 9.63 -4.81 -16.82
C VAL A 235 9.43 -3.54 -16.00
N PHE A 236 9.90 -3.51 -14.75
CA PHE A 236 9.80 -2.33 -13.89
C PHE A 236 10.58 -1.14 -14.48
N SER A 237 11.78 -1.40 -15.00
CA SER A 237 12.62 -0.34 -15.58
C SER A 237 12.00 0.28 -16.83
N ARG A 238 11.40 -0.56 -17.70
CA ARG A 238 10.68 -0.07 -18.89
C ARG A 238 9.43 0.69 -18.51
N ASP A 239 8.63 0.18 -17.56
CA ASP A 239 7.43 0.85 -17.05
C ASP A 239 7.79 2.21 -16.45
N LEU A 240 8.79 2.26 -15.55
CA LEU A 240 9.23 3.51 -14.94
C LEU A 240 9.62 4.56 -15.98
N VAL A 241 10.51 4.20 -16.90
CA VAL A 241 11.15 5.16 -17.82
C VAL A 241 10.28 5.50 -19.02
N ASN A 242 9.56 4.51 -19.56
CA ASN A 242 8.82 4.68 -20.82
C ASN A 242 7.33 5.00 -20.62
N ASP A 243 6.76 4.67 -19.45
CA ASP A 243 5.32 4.82 -19.21
C ASP A 243 5.03 5.76 -18.04
N LEU A 244 5.51 5.48 -16.82
CA LEU A 244 5.21 6.28 -15.63
C LEU A 244 5.80 7.70 -15.70
N MET A 245 7.10 7.85 -16.02
CA MET A 245 7.72 9.16 -16.08
C MET A 245 7.03 10.08 -17.11
N PRO A 246 6.78 9.64 -18.36
CA PRO A 246 6.01 10.43 -19.33
C PRO A 246 4.59 10.75 -18.86
N TYR A 247 3.91 9.81 -18.16
CA TYR A 247 2.58 10.07 -17.60
C TYR A 247 2.64 11.20 -16.56
N ILE A 248 3.60 11.16 -15.62
CA ILE A 248 3.78 12.19 -14.59
C ILE A 248 4.09 13.55 -15.23
N GLU A 249 4.97 13.59 -16.21
CA GLU A 249 5.36 14.82 -16.91
C GLU A 249 4.22 15.45 -17.71
N LYS A 250 3.32 14.64 -18.23
CA LYS A 250 2.13 15.08 -18.97
C LYS A 250 1.04 15.62 -18.04
N ASN A 251 0.85 15.01 -16.88
CA ASN A 251 -0.32 15.25 -16.03
C ASN A 251 -0.03 16.16 -14.82
N TYR A 252 1.25 16.39 -14.49
CA TYR A 252 1.68 17.20 -13.35
C TYR A 252 2.63 18.31 -13.78
N ARG A 253 2.69 19.38 -13.00
CA ARG A 253 3.59 20.52 -13.24
C ARG A 253 5.00 20.18 -12.80
N THR A 254 5.73 19.50 -13.66
CA THR A 254 7.08 18.99 -13.40
C THR A 254 8.15 19.77 -14.14
N LYS A 255 9.35 19.76 -13.59
CA LYS A 255 10.59 20.11 -14.29
C LYS A 255 11.18 18.82 -14.87
N ASN A 256 11.52 18.84 -16.18
CA ASN A 256 11.73 17.62 -16.96
C ASN A 256 13.21 17.40 -17.37
N ASP A 257 14.15 17.84 -16.53
CA ASP A 257 15.58 17.64 -16.73
C ASP A 257 16.21 16.81 -15.61
N ALA A 258 17.42 16.32 -15.80
CA ALA A 258 18.13 15.47 -14.84
C ALA A 258 18.36 16.18 -13.49
N ASP A 259 18.64 17.50 -13.51
CA ASP A 259 18.92 18.29 -12.30
C ASP A 259 17.69 18.42 -11.39
N HIS A 260 16.52 18.09 -11.91
CA HIS A 260 15.25 18.16 -11.19
C HIS A 260 14.55 16.80 -11.05
N ARG A 261 15.26 15.70 -11.29
CA ARG A 261 14.75 14.34 -11.01
C ARG A 261 15.65 13.60 -10.04
N ALA A 262 15.03 13.04 -9.02
CA ALA A 262 15.64 12.13 -8.05
C ALA A 262 15.00 10.75 -8.15
N ILE A 263 15.79 9.72 -7.84
CA ILE A 263 15.31 8.35 -7.67
C ILE A 263 15.87 7.78 -6.39
N GLY A 264 15.05 7.04 -5.64
CA GLY A 264 15.47 6.39 -4.41
C GLY A 264 14.57 5.22 -4.04
N GLY A 265 14.97 4.47 -3.02
CA GLY A 265 14.15 3.37 -2.56
C GLY A 265 14.74 2.60 -1.39
N PHE A 266 13.89 1.72 -0.81
CA PHE A 266 14.23 0.87 0.32
C PHE A 266 14.30 -0.59 -0.13
N SER A 267 15.31 -1.34 0.37
CA SER A 267 15.44 -2.78 0.11
C SER A 267 15.48 -3.08 -1.40
N ARG A 268 14.59 -3.90 -1.93
CA ARG A 268 14.45 -4.14 -3.37
C ARG A 268 14.28 -2.82 -4.15
N GLY A 269 13.46 -1.89 -3.64
CA GLY A 269 13.29 -0.58 -4.26
C GLY A 269 14.59 0.22 -4.31
N GLY A 270 15.47 0.05 -3.32
CA GLY A 270 16.82 0.62 -3.34
C GLY A 270 17.69 0.03 -4.46
N ASN A 271 17.61 -1.28 -4.69
CA ASN A 271 18.28 -1.94 -5.82
C ASN A 271 17.74 -1.42 -7.17
N GLN A 272 16.41 -1.34 -7.31
CA GLN A 272 15.75 -0.78 -8.49
C GLN A 272 16.14 0.68 -8.73
N ALA A 273 16.24 1.49 -7.66
CA ALA A 273 16.69 2.87 -7.75
C ALA A 273 18.14 3.00 -8.16
N LEU A 274 19.03 2.16 -7.63
CA LEU A 274 20.44 2.12 -8.02
C LEU A 274 20.59 1.77 -9.50
N PHE A 275 19.96 0.68 -9.94
CA PHE A 275 20.06 0.24 -11.33
C PHE A 275 19.50 1.28 -12.30
N ASN A 276 18.26 1.74 -12.07
CA ASN A 276 17.61 2.69 -12.96
C ASN A 276 18.26 4.07 -12.94
N GLY A 277 18.67 4.55 -11.76
CA GLY A 277 19.35 5.83 -11.61
C GLY A 277 20.70 5.85 -12.33
N LEU A 278 21.55 4.85 -12.07
CA LEU A 278 22.87 4.75 -12.68
C LEU A 278 22.80 4.49 -14.19
N SER A 279 21.85 3.68 -14.65
CA SER A 279 21.67 3.40 -16.09
C SER A 279 21.11 4.59 -16.86
N ASN A 280 20.53 5.60 -16.20
CA ASN A 280 19.87 6.75 -16.82
C ASN A 280 20.34 8.08 -16.19
N LEU A 281 21.66 8.31 -16.16
CA LEU A 281 22.25 9.56 -15.64
C LEU A 281 21.97 10.79 -16.53
N ASP A 282 21.35 10.61 -17.68
CA ASP A 282 20.76 11.66 -18.50
C ASP A 282 19.36 12.10 -17.99
N LYS A 283 18.74 11.30 -17.12
CA LYS A 283 17.41 11.54 -16.55
C LYS A 283 17.43 11.85 -15.06
N PHE A 284 18.40 11.30 -14.31
CA PHE A 284 18.50 11.42 -12.85
C PHE A 284 19.87 11.93 -12.43
N SER A 285 19.93 12.94 -11.57
CA SER A 285 21.18 13.42 -10.97
C SER A 285 21.22 13.28 -9.43
N TYR A 286 20.10 12.87 -8.79
CA TYR A 286 20.02 12.57 -7.37
C TYR A 286 19.61 11.11 -7.19
N LEU A 287 20.50 10.32 -6.57
CA LEU A 287 20.31 8.88 -6.34
C LEU A 287 20.37 8.57 -4.86
N CYS A 288 19.36 7.88 -4.32
CA CYS A 288 19.31 7.47 -2.92
C CYS A 288 18.98 5.98 -2.82
N SER A 289 19.69 5.27 -1.94
CA SER A 289 19.42 3.86 -1.68
C SER A 289 19.46 3.58 -0.19
N TYR A 290 18.42 2.95 0.32
CA TYR A 290 18.23 2.65 1.73
C TYR A 290 18.21 1.15 1.94
N SER A 291 19.13 0.65 2.78
CA SER A 291 19.24 -0.78 3.11
C SER A 291 19.27 -1.66 1.87
N SER A 292 20.18 -1.35 0.92
CA SER A 292 20.24 -2.06 -0.37
C SER A 292 21.60 -1.95 -1.06
N PHE A 293 21.74 -2.68 -2.15
CA PHE A 293 22.88 -2.71 -3.05
C PHE A 293 22.42 -3.12 -4.45
N THR A 294 23.31 -3.03 -5.45
CA THR A 294 23.08 -3.66 -6.76
C THR A 294 24.25 -4.53 -7.16
N SER A 295 23.96 -5.68 -7.73
CA SER A 295 24.94 -6.59 -8.35
C SER A 295 24.97 -6.45 -9.88
N MET A 296 24.21 -5.51 -10.44
CA MET A 296 24.16 -5.28 -11.87
C MET A 296 25.44 -4.62 -12.33
N ASP A 297 26.03 -5.15 -13.41
CA ASP A 297 27.17 -4.52 -14.07
C ASP A 297 26.68 -3.39 -14.99
N ILE A 298 27.24 -2.19 -14.78
CA ILE A 298 26.92 -0.98 -15.55
C ILE A 298 28.26 -0.36 -16.00
N PRO A 299 28.94 -0.95 -17.00
CA PRO A 299 30.32 -0.56 -17.38
C PRO A 299 30.44 0.93 -17.75
N GLN A 300 29.44 1.48 -18.46
CA GLN A 300 29.40 2.90 -18.82
C GLN A 300 29.37 3.86 -17.60
N VAL A 301 29.07 3.36 -16.42
CA VAL A 301 29.11 4.11 -15.15
C VAL A 301 30.41 3.83 -14.41
N TYR A 302 30.70 2.55 -14.17
CA TYR A 302 31.79 2.14 -13.28
C TYR A 302 33.17 2.31 -13.88
N ASP A 303 33.30 2.20 -15.21
CA ASP A 303 34.59 2.37 -15.89
C ASP A 303 34.83 3.83 -16.33
N GLN A 304 33.85 4.72 -16.14
CA GLN A 304 33.91 6.14 -16.49
C GLN A 304 33.62 7.05 -15.28
N ALA A 305 34.24 6.76 -14.14
CA ALA A 305 33.98 7.45 -12.88
C ALA A 305 34.03 8.98 -12.97
N GLY A 306 35.00 9.53 -13.75
CA GLY A 306 35.11 10.96 -13.94
C GLY A 306 33.86 11.60 -14.56
N GLU A 307 33.31 10.98 -15.58
CA GLU A 307 32.11 11.47 -16.28
C GLU A 307 30.85 11.19 -15.43
N THR A 308 30.80 10.04 -14.77
CA THR A 308 29.73 9.68 -13.84
C THR A 308 29.61 10.71 -12.72
N ASN A 309 30.73 11.04 -12.06
CA ASN A 309 30.75 11.99 -10.94
C ASN A 309 30.36 13.42 -11.36
N LYS A 310 30.47 13.81 -12.63
CA LYS A 310 30.03 15.11 -13.14
C LYS A 310 28.51 15.21 -13.26
N LYS A 311 27.84 14.08 -13.54
CA LYS A 311 26.40 14.01 -13.76
C LYS A 311 25.60 13.88 -12.44
N ILE A 312 26.24 13.41 -11.37
CA ILE A 312 25.58 13.11 -10.11
C ILE A 312 25.74 14.29 -9.14
N HIS A 313 24.63 14.89 -8.72
CA HIS A 313 24.61 15.92 -7.67
C HIS A 313 24.58 15.33 -6.28
N LEU A 314 23.88 14.19 -6.10
CA LEU A 314 23.83 13.44 -4.86
C LEU A 314 23.80 11.93 -5.18
N PHE A 315 24.70 11.18 -4.58
CA PHE A 315 24.64 9.75 -4.50
C PHE A 315 24.70 9.34 -3.02
N TRP A 316 23.54 8.95 -2.46
CA TRP A 316 23.40 8.72 -1.03
C TRP A 316 23.03 7.25 -0.77
N LEU A 317 23.80 6.60 0.12
CA LEU A 317 23.66 5.19 0.46
C LEU A 317 23.58 5.06 1.98
N GLY A 318 22.56 4.40 2.50
CA GLY A 318 22.39 4.15 3.92
C GLY A 318 22.05 2.70 4.23
N VAL A 319 22.60 2.18 5.32
CA VAL A 319 22.27 0.84 5.83
C VAL A 319 22.48 0.77 7.35
N GLY A 320 21.64 0.01 8.05
CA GLY A 320 21.84 -0.30 9.46
C GLY A 320 22.92 -1.37 9.65
N THR A 321 23.73 -1.26 10.72
CA THR A 321 24.76 -2.26 11.03
C THR A 321 24.15 -3.62 11.44
N ASP A 322 22.91 -3.61 11.94
CA ASP A 322 22.16 -4.81 12.30
C ASP A 322 21.23 -5.29 11.15
N ASP A 323 21.31 -4.65 9.98
CA ASP A 323 20.55 -5.04 8.79
C ASP A 323 21.15 -6.30 8.16
N PHE A 324 20.31 -7.26 7.77
CA PHE A 324 20.81 -8.49 7.13
C PHE A 324 21.44 -8.23 5.75
N LEU A 325 21.21 -7.06 5.15
CA LEU A 325 21.88 -6.61 3.91
C LEU A 325 23.16 -5.80 4.18
N TYR A 326 23.54 -5.59 5.44
CA TYR A 326 24.69 -4.75 5.78
C TYR A 326 25.96 -5.16 5.03
N GLY A 327 26.29 -6.46 5.04
CA GLY A 327 27.48 -6.97 4.37
C GLY A 327 27.51 -6.65 2.87
N ASN A 328 26.42 -6.94 2.18
CA ASN A 328 26.30 -6.68 0.75
C ASN A 328 26.33 -5.18 0.41
N ALA A 329 25.61 -4.37 1.19
CA ALA A 329 25.56 -2.92 0.98
C ALA A 329 26.92 -2.27 1.22
N ARG A 330 27.64 -2.67 2.28
CA ARG A 330 28.99 -2.20 2.58
C ARG A 330 29.97 -2.60 1.48
N ASP A 331 29.93 -3.86 1.02
CA ASP A 331 30.79 -4.34 -0.08
C ASP A 331 30.53 -3.57 -1.38
N TYR A 332 29.28 -3.25 -1.66
CA TYR A 332 28.93 -2.40 -2.80
C TYR A 332 29.48 -0.96 -2.64
N MET A 333 29.40 -0.38 -1.46
CA MET A 333 29.97 0.94 -1.17
C MET A 333 31.49 0.94 -1.34
N GLU A 334 32.18 -0.12 -0.87
CA GLU A 334 33.62 -0.31 -1.07
C GLU A 334 33.97 -0.47 -2.56
N PHE A 335 33.15 -1.21 -3.31
CA PHE A 335 33.30 -1.34 -4.76
C PHE A 335 33.24 0.04 -5.47
N LEU A 336 32.27 0.88 -5.10
CA LEU A 336 32.17 2.25 -5.63
C LEU A 336 33.41 3.08 -5.32
N ASP A 337 33.95 2.98 -4.10
CA ASP A 337 35.20 3.66 -3.72
C ASP A 337 36.38 3.21 -4.58
N LYS A 338 36.53 1.89 -4.80
CA LYS A 338 37.58 1.31 -5.67
C LYS A 338 37.43 1.76 -7.14
N LYS A 339 36.20 1.98 -7.60
CA LYS A 339 35.90 2.51 -8.93
C LYS A 339 36.03 4.04 -9.02
N GLY A 340 36.25 4.73 -7.90
CA GLY A 340 36.34 6.20 -7.85
C GLY A 340 35.00 6.91 -8.01
N ILE A 341 33.89 6.22 -7.77
CA ILE A 341 32.53 6.79 -7.76
C ILE A 341 32.26 7.39 -6.38
N ARG A 342 32.02 8.68 -6.31
CA ARG A 342 31.76 9.40 -5.06
C ARG A 342 30.33 9.14 -4.59
N SER A 343 30.18 8.84 -3.30
CA SER A 343 28.86 8.66 -2.66
C SER A 343 28.91 8.99 -1.17
N VAL A 344 27.83 9.55 -0.65
CA VAL A 344 27.60 9.69 0.80
C VAL A 344 27.22 8.33 1.35
N LYS A 345 27.88 7.89 2.43
CA LYS A 345 27.63 6.60 3.07
C LYS A 345 27.22 6.83 4.52
N VAL A 346 26.09 6.29 4.93
CA VAL A 346 25.54 6.45 6.28
C VAL A 346 25.25 5.08 6.87
N PHE A 347 25.77 4.87 8.07
CA PHE A 347 25.57 3.65 8.84
C PHE A 347 24.83 3.99 10.13
N THR A 348 23.72 3.29 10.39
CA THR A 348 23.00 3.41 11.66
C THR A 348 23.33 2.23 12.55
N ASN A 349 23.45 2.49 13.85
CA ASN A 349 23.72 1.47 14.88
C ASN A 349 22.62 1.40 15.95
N ASP A 350 21.44 1.88 15.62
CA ASP A 350 20.32 2.06 16.55
C ASP A 350 19.50 0.78 16.76
N LYS A 351 19.98 -0.36 16.26
CA LYS A 351 19.30 -1.67 16.28
C LYS A 351 17.96 -1.71 15.54
N PHE A 352 17.78 -0.83 14.57
CA PHE A 352 16.55 -0.80 13.75
C PHE A 352 16.51 -1.92 12.72
N GLY A 353 17.68 -2.47 12.34
CA GLY A 353 17.79 -3.54 11.35
C GLY A 353 17.19 -3.16 10.00
N HIS A 354 16.60 -4.15 9.32
CA HIS A 354 15.94 -3.97 8.02
C HIS A 354 14.48 -3.56 8.21
N THR A 355 14.24 -2.31 8.61
CA THR A 355 12.90 -1.84 9.02
C THR A 355 12.56 -0.48 8.46
N TRP A 356 11.28 -0.14 8.51
CA TRP A 356 10.76 1.18 8.14
C TRP A 356 11.24 2.30 9.07
N MET A 357 11.70 1.99 10.29
CA MET A 357 12.33 2.96 11.18
C MET A 357 13.60 3.52 10.53
N ASN A 358 14.48 2.64 10.01
CA ASN A 358 15.64 3.05 9.24
C ASN A 358 15.28 3.81 7.97
N ALA A 359 14.28 3.35 7.22
CA ALA A 359 13.83 4.05 6.00
C ALA A 359 13.36 5.48 6.31
N LYS A 360 12.58 5.69 7.39
CA LYS A 360 12.17 7.03 7.85
C LYS A 360 13.35 7.90 8.28
N TYR A 361 14.28 7.33 9.01
CA TYR A 361 15.50 8.02 9.39
C TYR A 361 16.27 8.48 8.14
N PHE A 362 16.49 7.59 7.17
CA PHE A 362 17.20 7.92 5.94
C PHE A 362 16.46 8.97 5.10
N LEU A 363 15.12 8.89 5.01
CA LEU A 363 14.31 9.93 4.38
C LEU A 363 14.51 11.29 5.04
N SER A 364 14.52 11.36 6.36
CA SER A 364 14.74 12.62 7.09
C SER A 364 16.12 13.24 6.83
N LYS A 365 17.12 12.44 6.43
CA LYS A 365 18.46 12.90 6.07
C LYS A 365 18.62 13.25 4.60
N THR A 366 17.90 12.59 3.71
CA THR A 366 18.03 12.78 2.26
C THR A 366 17.13 13.88 1.72
N LEU A 367 15.87 13.99 2.20
CA LEU A 367 14.93 15.02 1.71
C LEU A 367 15.47 16.47 1.81
N PRO A 368 16.23 16.88 2.86
CA PRO A 368 16.87 18.20 2.90
C PRO A 368 17.95 18.42 1.83
N LEU A 369 18.54 17.35 1.33
CA LEU A 369 19.61 17.39 0.32
C LEU A 369 19.05 17.44 -1.10
N LEU A 370 17.91 16.79 -1.36
CA LEU A 370 17.35 16.71 -2.70
C LEU A 370 17.04 18.08 -3.27
N PHE A 371 17.49 18.32 -4.52
CA PHE A 371 17.30 19.58 -5.27
C PHE A 371 17.90 20.81 -4.58
N ASN A 372 18.73 20.58 -3.58
CA ASN A 372 19.56 21.60 -2.93
C ASN A 372 21.03 21.35 -3.29
N LYS A 373 21.43 21.81 -4.49
CA LYS A 373 22.75 21.53 -5.06
C LYS A 373 23.90 21.87 -4.10
N LYS A 374 23.81 23.01 -3.41
CA LYS A 374 24.84 23.42 -2.43
C LYS A 374 24.96 22.44 -1.26
N ALA A 375 23.83 22.00 -0.69
CA ALA A 375 23.83 21.05 0.41
C ALA A 375 24.30 19.65 -0.03
N SER A 376 23.87 19.21 -1.22
CA SER A 376 24.28 17.94 -1.80
C SER A 376 25.79 17.91 -2.09
N GLU A 377 26.33 18.96 -2.72
CA GLU A 377 27.76 19.08 -2.98
C GLU A 377 28.60 19.09 -1.70
N ALA A 378 28.12 19.76 -0.64
CA ALA A 378 28.78 19.73 0.66
C ALA A 378 28.80 18.32 1.23
N ALA A 379 27.65 17.64 1.27
CA ALA A 379 27.56 16.26 1.75
C ALA A 379 28.45 15.29 0.94
N MET A 380 28.50 15.44 -0.38
CA MET A 380 29.35 14.63 -1.26
C MET A 380 30.85 14.89 -1.04
N LYS A 381 31.26 16.10 -0.66
CA LYS A 381 32.66 16.44 -0.32
C LYS A 381 33.09 15.90 1.02
N GLU A 382 32.20 15.84 1.99
CA GLU A 382 32.46 15.35 3.34
C GLU A 382 32.33 13.82 3.45
N ALA A 383 31.94 13.15 2.37
CA ALA A 383 31.70 11.72 2.34
C ALA A 383 32.96 10.93 2.70
N GLN A 384 32.80 10.00 3.64
CA GLN A 384 33.88 9.11 4.06
C GLN A 384 33.85 7.82 3.24
N PRO A 385 35.01 7.14 3.10
CA PRO A 385 35.05 5.82 2.48
C PRO A 385 34.24 4.79 3.28
N ALA A 386 33.85 3.69 2.63
CA ALA A 386 33.21 2.58 3.31
C ALA A 386 34.14 2.00 4.41
N PRO A 387 33.60 1.58 5.56
CA PRO A 387 34.37 0.92 6.58
C PRO A 387 34.95 -0.41 6.04
N ALA A 388 36.14 -0.76 6.51
CA ALA A 388 36.78 -2.02 6.14
C ALA A 388 35.92 -3.23 6.55
N ALA A 389 35.96 -4.28 5.73
CA ALA A 389 35.31 -5.55 6.07
C ALA A 389 35.93 -6.15 7.31
N THR A 390 35.11 -6.63 8.24
CA THR A 390 35.58 -7.39 9.41
C THR A 390 35.64 -8.89 9.12
N GLY A 391 35.04 -9.34 8.00
CA GLY A 391 34.91 -10.74 7.61
C GLY A 391 33.84 -11.51 8.42
N LYS A 392 33.08 -10.81 9.25
CA LYS A 392 32.01 -11.38 10.09
C LYS A 392 30.61 -11.01 9.59
N GLU A 393 30.52 -10.15 8.59
CA GLU A 393 29.27 -9.65 8.04
C GLU A 393 28.50 -10.78 7.36
N GLN A 394 27.22 -10.89 7.69
CA GLN A 394 26.32 -11.81 7.01
C GLN A 394 26.12 -11.34 5.56
N GLN A 395 26.25 -12.27 4.62
CA GLN A 395 25.98 -12.03 3.21
C GLN A 395 24.61 -12.60 2.85
N PHE A 396 23.82 -11.77 2.18
CA PHE A 396 22.54 -12.19 1.63
C PHE A 396 22.76 -12.91 0.31
N THR A 397 22.32 -14.16 0.23
CA THR A 397 22.51 -15.02 -0.93
C THR A 397 21.17 -15.47 -1.53
N PRO A 398 21.14 -15.93 -2.80
CA PRO A 398 19.94 -16.47 -3.42
C PRO A 398 19.27 -17.59 -2.60
N GLY A 399 20.05 -18.39 -1.89
CA GLY A 399 19.51 -19.45 -1.01
C GLY A 399 18.80 -18.90 0.22
N VAL A 400 19.19 -17.72 0.73
CA VAL A 400 18.46 -17.02 1.79
C VAL A 400 17.15 -16.47 1.23
N MET A 401 17.17 -15.90 0.01
CA MET A 401 15.95 -15.43 -0.66
C MET A 401 14.90 -16.53 -0.82
N ALA A 402 15.30 -17.69 -1.34
CA ALA A 402 14.36 -18.81 -1.56
C ALA A 402 13.70 -19.31 -0.25
N ARG A 403 14.39 -19.16 0.89
CA ARG A 403 13.84 -19.52 2.21
C ARG A 403 12.89 -18.45 2.75
N LEU A 404 13.21 -17.17 2.55
CA LEU A 404 12.38 -16.06 3.02
C LEU A 404 11.12 -15.87 2.18
N PHE A 405 11.18 -16.20 0.89
CA PHE A 405 10.09 -16.02 -0.07
C PHE A 405 9.78 -17.35 -0.79
N PRO A 406 9.14 -18.32 -0.10
CA PRO A 406 8.74 -19.57 -0.73
C PRO A 406 7.73 -19.31 -1.86
N LYS A 407 7.60 -20.29 -2.78
CA LYS A 407 6.63 -20.20 -3.87
C LYS A 407 5.24 -19.93 -3.29
N PRO A 408 4.57 -18.81 -3.68
CA PRO A 408 3.27 -18.48 -3.14
C PRO A 408 2.20 -19.45 -3.63
N LEU A 409 1.23 -19.71 -2.76
CA LEU A 409 -0.03 -20.32 -3.15
C LEU A 409 -0.83 -19.28 -3.97
N ILE A 410 -1.56 -19.70 -4.99
CA ILE A 410 -2.42 -18.79 -5.76
C ILE A 410 -3.81 -18.78 -5.17
N SER A 411 -4.26 -17.63 -4.66
CA SER A 411 -5.61 -17.41 -4.15
C SER A 411 -5.94 -15.90 -4.17
N PRO A 412 -7.08 -15.48 -4.76
CA PRO A 412 -7.97 -16.26 -5.61
C PRO A 412 -7.34 -16.53 -7.00
N GLU A 413 -7.64 -17.69 -7.58
CA GLU A 413 -7.28 -18.02 -8.95
C GLU A 413 -8.51 -17.97 -9.86
N TYR A 414 -8.45 -17.15 -10.90
CA TYR A 414 -9.54 -16.99 -11.86
C TYR A 414 -9.36 -17.95 -13.04
N THR A 415 -10.24 -18.95 -13.13
CA THR A 415 -10.24 -19.98 -14.18
C THR A 415 -11.44 -19.79 -15.13
N GLU A 416 -11.49 -20.58 -16.20
CA GLU A 416 -12.66 -20.58 -17.10
C GLU A 416 -13.92 -21.15 -16.41
N GLN A 417 -13.74 -22.07 -15.45
CA GLN A 417 -14.84 -22.73 -14.74
C GLN A 417 -15.33 -21.95 -13.51
N GLY A 418 -14.51 -21.00 -12.99
CA GLY A 418 -14.87 -20.26 -11.79
C GLY A 418 -13.64 -19.69 -11.07
N ILE A 419 -13.83 -19.34 -9.79
CA ILE A 419 -12.80 -18.79 -8.93
C ILE A 419 -12.39 -19.84 -7.91
N VAL A 420 -11.11 -20.16 -7.85
CA VAL A 420 -10.55 -21.12 -6.88
C VAL A 420 -9.91 -20.36 -5.74
N PHE A 421 -10.35 -20.63 -4.53
CA PHE A 421 -9.79 -20.12 -3.29
C PHE A 421 -8.96 -21.20 -2.60
N ARG A 422 -7.79 -20.81 -2.07
CA ARG A 422 -6.88 -21.75 -1.38
C ARG A 422 -6.34 -21.13 -0.11
N PHE A 423 -6.25 -21.94 0.94
CA PHE A 423 -5.68 -21.54 2.22
C PHE A 423 -4.83 -22.67 2.81
N LYS A 424 -3.62 -22.35 3.27
CA LYS A 424 -2.74 -23.35 3.89
C LYS A 424 -2.89 -23.31 5.41
N ALA A 425 -3.48 -24.37 5.98
CA ALA A 425 -3.64 -24.54 7.42
C ALA A 425 -3.60 -26.06 7.74
N PRO A 426 -2.41 -26.66 7.85
CA PRO A 426 -2.26 -28.09 8.04
C PRO A 426 -2.88 -28.60 9.35
N ASP A 427 -2.87 -27.80 10.41
CA ASP A 427 -3.34 -28.16 11.74
C ASP A 427 -4.82 -27.84 11.98
N ALA A 428 -5.45 -27.05 11.10
CA ALA A 428 -6.86 -26.67 11.21
C ALA A 428 -7.79 -27.89 11.04
N GLN A 429 -8.87 -27.89 11.82
CA GLN A 429 -9.92 -28.91 11.77
C GLN A 429 -10.97 -28.59 10.70
N GLN A 430 -11.23 -27.30 10.47
CA GLN A 430 -12.20 -26.82 9.51
C GLN A 430 -11.73 -25.49 8.92
N VAL A 431 -11.88 -25.35 7.60
CA VAL A 431 -11.74 -24.08 6.91
C VAL A 431 -12.96 -23.87 6.02
N GLU A 432 -13.54 -22.69 6.08
CA GLU A 432 -14.70 -22.29 5.31
C GLU A 432 -14.40 -20.99 4.56
N LEU A 433 -15.11 -20.80 3.45
CA LEU A 433 -15.12 -19.53 2.71
C LEU A 433 -16.38 -18.73 3.11
N GLU A 434 -16.18 -17.53 3.63
CA GLU A 434 -17.23 -16.54 3.89
C GLU A 434 -17.15 -15.41 2.85
N SER A 435 -18.29 -15.00 2.31
CA SER A 435 -18.36 -13.89 1.36
C SER A 435 -19.74 -13.23 1.39
N GLU A 436 -19.79 -11.92 1.11
CA GLU A 436 -21.04 -11.16 0.99
C GLU A 436 -21.98 -11.64 -0.15
N ILE A 437 -21.47 -12.43 -1.08
CA ILE A 437 -22.26 -12.99 -2.19
C ILE A 437 -22.85 -14.37 -1.88
N LEU A 438 -22.44 -14.97 -0.77
CA LEU A 438 -22.88 -16.31 -0.37
C LEU A 438 -23.96 -16.19 0.72
N PRO A 439 -25.02 -17.01 0.66
CA PRO A 439 -26.07 -17.01 1.70
C PRO A 439 -25.58 -17.60 3.04
N GLU A 440 -24.54 -18.43 2.99
CA GLU A 440 -23.90 -19.08 4.15
C GLU A 440 -22.42 -19.37 3.84
N THR A 441 -21.62 -19.67 4.86
CA THR A 441 -20.24 -20.10 4.70
C THR A 441 -20.15 -21.44 3.99
N LEU A 442 -19.15 -21.63 3.14
CA LEU A 442 -18.94 -22.86 2.38
C LEU A 442 -17.70 -23.62 2.88
N LYS A 443 -17.87 -24.88 3.24
CA LYS A 443 -16.77 -25.74 3.69
C LYS A 443 -15.79 -26.04 2.58
N MET A 444 -14.52 -25.88 2.88
CA MET A 444 -13.41 -26.18 1.97
C MET A 444 -12.93 -27.62 2.15
N LYS A 445 -12.23 -28.17 1.16
CA LYS A 445 -11.63 -29.51 1.18
C LYS A 445 -10.12 -29.40 1.38
N LYS A 446 -9.61 -30.21 2.33
CA LYS A 446 -8.19 -30.29 2.66
C LYS A 446 -7.51 -31.36 1.82
N ASP A 447 -6.35 -31.05 1.26
CA ASP A 447 -5.47 -32.03 0.59
C ASP A 447 -4.40 -32.61 1.55
N ALA A 448 -3.53 -33.47 1.01
CA ALA A 448 -2.48 -34.13 1.79
C ALA A 448 -1.38 -33.16 2.29
N ASP A 449 -1.20 -32.02 1.63
CA ASP A 449 -0.21 -30.99 1.98
C ASP A 449 -0.76 -29.96 2.97
N GLY A 450 -2.00 -30.14 3.43
CA GLY A 450 -2.69 -29.25 4.37
C GLY A 450 -3.22 -27.97 3.71
N VAL A 451 -3.39 -27.99 2.39
CA VAL A 451 -4.01 -26.89 1.64
C VAL A 451 -5.51 -27.15 1.53
N TRP A 452 -6.27 -26.19 1.98
CA TRP A 452 -7.72 -26.18 1.85
C TRP A 452 -8.11 -25.46 0.57
N SER A 453 -9.07 -25.99 -0.18
CA SER A 453 -9.51 -25.41 -1.44
C SER A 453 -11.02 -25.53 -1.65
N ILE A 454 -11.56 -24.54 -2.39
CA ILE A 454 -12.93 -24.53 -2.89
C ILE A 454 -12.98 -23.77 -4.21
N MET A 455 -13.83 -24.19 -5.12
CA MET A 455 -14.11 -23.48 -6.36
C MET A 455 -15.56 -22.98 -6.33
N LEU A 456 -15.73 -21.67 -6.56
CA LEU A 456 -17.02 -21.07 -6.84
C LEU A 456 -17.24 -21.07 -8.35
N THR A 457 -18.26 -21.80 -8.81
CA THR A 457 -18.72 -21.80 -10.21
C THR A 457 -19.79 -20.74 -10.41
N ASP A 458 -20.03 -20.34 -11.68
CA ASP A 458 -21.06 -19.36 -12.06
C ASP A 458 -20.93 -17.98 -11.35
N CYS A 459 -19.72 -17.62 -10.96
CA CYS A 459 -19.42 -16.33 -10.35
C CYS A 459 -19.40 -15.23 -11.41
N LEU A 460 -20.57 -14.71 -11.75
CA LEU A 460 -20.75 -13.55 -12.64
C LEU A 460 -20.57 -12.21 -11.91
N PHE A 461 -20.11 -12.26 -10.67
CA PHE A 461 -19.91 -11.07 -9.84
C PHE A 461 -18.65 -10.33 -10.29
N GLU A 462 -18.72 -9.02 -10.38
CA GLU A 462 -17.61 -8.18 -10.80
C GLU A 462 -16.61 -8.01 -9.68
N THR A 463 -17.09 -7.69 -8.47
CA THR A 463 -16.27 -7.57 -7.25
C THR A 463 -17.08 -7.99 -6.02
N PHE A 464 -16.38 -8.52 -5.01
CA PHE A 464 -16.97 -8.86 -3.72
C PHE A 464 -15.90 -9.02 -2.64
N LYS A 465 -16.31 -8.87 -1.38
CA LYS A 465 -15.46 -9.14 -0.22
C LYS A 465 -15.59 -10.60 0.21
N TYR A 466 -14.47 -11.19 0.65
CA TYR A 466 -14.43 -12.53 1.22
C TYR A 466 -13.36 -12.66 2.30
N CYS A 467 -13.47 -13.69 3.12
CA CYS A 467 -12.42 -14.14 4.04
C CYS A 467 -12.49 -15.67 4.22
N PHE A 468 -11.48 -16.23 4.83
CA PHE A 468 -11.54 -17.60 5.32
C PHE A 468 -12.01 -17.61 6.78
N VAL A 469 -12.75 -18.67 7.16
CA VAL A 469 -13.11 -18.94 8.55
C VAL A 469 -12.37 -20.22 8.96
N VAL A 470 -11.33 -20.07 9.77
CA VAL A 470 -10.45 -21.16 10.20
C VAL A 470 -10.79 -21.51 11.63
N ASP A 471 -11.33 -22.69 11.87
CA ASP A 471 -11.79 -23.14 13.20
C ASP A 471 -12.66 -22.09 13.93
N GLY A 472 -13.55 -21.43 13.17
CA GLY A 472 -14.45 -20.38 13.65
C GLY A 472 -13.86 -18.95 13.67
N MET A 473 -12.62 -18.76 13.23
CA MET A 473 -11.91 -17.49 13.24
C MET A 473 -11.80 -16.92 11.83
N ARG A 474 -12.20 -15.66 11.63
CA ARG A 474 -12.05 -14.96 10.34
C ARG A 474 -10.60 -14.58 10.08
N VAL A 475 -10.12 -14.89 8.89
CA VAL A 475 -8.75 -14.63 8.42
C VAL A 475 -8.83 -14.07 7.01
N ALA A 476 -8.19 -12.92 6.77
CA ALA A 476 -8.00 -12.41 5.42
C ALA A 476 -7.11 -13.37 4.61
N ASP A 477 -7.33 -13.45 3.30
CA ASP A 477 -6.49 -14.28 2.42
C ASP A 477 -5.04 -13.73 2.39
N PRO A 478 -4.07 -14.47 2.92
CA PRO A 478 -2.68 -14.01 2.94
C PRO A 478 -2.05 -13.92 1.55
N GLN A 479 -2.63 -14.57 0.55
CA GLN A 479 -2.14 -14.57 -0.82
C GLN A 479 -2.74 -13.44 -1.68
N ASN A 480 -3.83 -12.83 -1.22
CA ASN A 480 -4.47 -11.74 -1.94
C ASN A 480 -3.84 -10.40 -1.55
N MET A 481 -3.32 -9.66 -2.53
CA MET A 481 -2.74 -8.34 -2.28
C MET A 481 -3.78 -7.26 -1.94
N TYR A 482 -5.05 -7.47 -2.31
CA TYR A 482 -6.12 -6.49 -2.14
C TYR A 482 -6.90 -6.74 -0.86
N LEU A 483 -6.81 -5.78 0.07
CA LEU A 483 -7.60 -5.74 1.30
C LEU A 483 -8.63 -4.63 1.22
N SER A 484 -9.81 -4.90 1.74
CA SER A 484 -10.82 -3.87 1.93
C SER A 484 -10.35 -2.85 2.99
N PRO A 485 -10.53 -1.56 2.75
CA PRO A 485 -10.16 -0.53 3.72
C PRO A 485 -11.25 -0.32 4.78
N ASP A 486 -11.91 -1.42 5.22
CA ASP A 486 -12.97 -1.37 6.23
C ASP A 486 -12.43 -0.88 7.58
N LYS A 487 -13.27 -0.29 8.41
CA LYS A 487 -12.87 0.26 9.72
C LYS A 487 -12.33 -0.81 10.67
N TRP A 488 -12.90 -2.00 10.62
CA TRP A 488 -12.57 -3.09 11.53
C TRP A 488 -11.89 -4.23 10.82
N PHE A 489 -12.57 -5.35 10.63
CA PHE A 489 -11.99 -6.51 9.97
C PHE A 489 -11.68 -6.23 8.50
N LYS A 490 -10.45 -6.56 8.06
CA LYS A 490 -10.00 -6.37 6.67
C LYS A 490 -10.34 -7.62 5.86
N TYR A 491 -11.37 -7.53 5.03
CA TYR A 491 -11.68 -8.59 4.07
C TYR A 491 -10.70 -8.56 2.90
N SER A 492 -10.50 -9.70 2.28
CA SER A 492 -9.86 -9.76 0.96
C SER A 492 -10.89 -9.40 -0.12
N ILE A 493 -10.40 -8.80 -1.21
CA ILE A 493 -11.23 -8.38 -2.34
C ILE A 493 -11.00 -9.31 -3.51
N ALA A 494 -12.07 -9.94 -4.00
CA ALA A 494 -12.07 -10.60 -5.30
C ALA A 494 -12.64 -9.63 -6.33
N ASP A 495 -11.82 -9.23 -7.32
CA ASP A 495 -12.26 -8.40 -8.44
C ASP A 495 -11.99 -9.14 -9.75
N ASN A 496 -13.04 -9.41 -10.50
CA ASN A 496 -12.98 -10.24 -11.70
C ASN A 496 -12.15 -9.55 -12.81
N PRO A 497 -10.99 -10.10 -13.19
CA PRO A 497 -10.13 -9.48 -14.20
C PRO A 497 -10.78 -9.47 -15.62
N ARG A 498 -11.87 -10.19 -15.82
CA ARG A 498 -12.65 -10.19 -17.09
C ARG A 498 -13.70 -9.08 -17.12
N SER A 499 -13.95 -8.41 -15.99
CA SER A 499 -14.87 -7.27 -15.97
C SER A 499 -14.27 -6.09 -16.73
N PRO A 500 -15.03 -5.42 -17.62
CA PRO A 500 -14.57 -4.20 -18.27
C PRO A 500 -14.36 -3.04 -17.28
N PHE A 501 -14.83 -3.18 -16.05
CA PHE A 501 -14.68 -2.22 -14.96
C PHE A 501 -13.55 -2.59 -13.99
N ASN A 502 -12.86 -3.71 -14.20
CA ASN A 502 -11.60 -3.98 -13.50
C ASN A 502 -10.52 -3.07 -14.09
N PHE A 503 -9.79 -2.34 -13.24
CA PHE A 503 -8.82 -1.34 -13.71
C PHE A 503 -7.73 -1.97 -14.60
N ALA A 504 -7.27 -3.17 -14.27
CA ALA A 504 -6.22 -3.86 -15.02
C ALA A 504 -6.64 -4.23 -16.47
N SER A 505 -7.95 -4.33 -16.73
CA SER A 505 -8.52 -4.74 -18.01
C SER A 505 -8.92 -3.56 -18.92
N GLN A 506 -8.72 -2.33 -18.48
CA GLN A 506 -9.28 -1.16 -19.18
C GLN A 506 -8.57 -0.79 -20.48
N GLY A 507 -7.31 -1.21 -20.67
CA GLY A 507 -6.52 -0.86 -21.84
C GLY A 507 -6.07 0.61 -21.83
N ASP A 508 -5.61 1.11 -22.99
CA ASP A 508 -5.07 2.48 -23.13
C ASP A 508 -6.20 3.51 -23.23
N ILE A 509 -6.82 3.84 -22.10
CA ILE A 509 -7.79 4.92 -21.97
C ILE A 509 -7.25 6.03 -21.07
N ALA A 510 -7.84 7.22 -21.15
CA ALA A 510 -7.53 8.29 -20.22
C ALA A 510 -8.10 7.97 -18.83
N HIS A 511 -7.28 8.04 -17.80
CA HIS A 511 -7.68 7.85 -16.42
C HIS A 511 -7.78 9.18 -15.67
N GLY A 512 -8.79 9.28 -14.80
CA GLY A 512 -8.90 10.32 -13.79
C GLY A 512 -7.91 10.10 -12.65
N ARG A 513 -8.05 10.87 -11.60
CA ARG A 513 -7.25 10.74 -10.38
C ARG A 513 -8.11 10.79 -9.14
N VAL A 514 -7.75 10.03 -8.13
CA VAL A 514 -8.38 10.05 -6.82
C VAL A 514 -7.46 10.78 -5.84
N ASP A 515 -7.96 11.81 -5.22
CA ASP A 515 -7.27 12.62 -4.22
C ASP A 515 -7.81 12.26 -2.83
N TYR A 516 -6.91 11.87 -1.93
CA TYR A 516 -7.24 11.51 -0.55
C TYR A 516 -6.87 12.65 0.41
N ASP A 517 -7.88 13.25 1.01
CA ASP A 517 -7.72 14.17 2.15
C ASP A 517 -7.87 13.36 3.45
N VAL A 518 -6.72 12.96 4.00
CA VAL A 518 -6.68 12.11 5.20
C VAL A 518 -7.19 12.85 6.44
N GLU A 519 -6.99 14.17 6.50
CA GLU A 519 -7.43 14.99 7.65
C GLU A 519 -8.93 15.14 7.70
N ARG A 520 -9.56 15.35 6.53
CA ARG A 520 -11.01 15.51 6.42
C ARG A 520 -11.75 14.19 6.31
N MET A 521 -11.02 13.09 6.15
CA MET A 521 -11.59 11.77 5.89
C MET A 521 -12.49 11.77 4.64
N GLU A 522 -12.02 12.40 3.57
CA GLU A 522 -12.71 12.55 2.29
C GLU A 522 -11.83 12.07 1.15
N ALA A 523 -12.44 11.55 0.09
CA ALA A 523 -11.76 11.26 -1.15
C ALA A 523 -12.53 11.88 -2.32
N TRP A 524 -11.78 12.37 -3.31
CA TRP A 524 -12.30 13.07 -4.47
C TRP A 524 -11.71 12.47 -5.73
N TYR A 525 -12.57 11.94 -6.59
CA TYR A 525 -12.18 11.58 -7.94
C TYR A 525 -12.55 12.71 -8.91
N MET A 526 -11.62 13.02 -9.80
CA MET A 526 -11.85 13.91 -10.95
C MET A 526 -11.62 13.12 -12.23
N SER A 527 -12.65 13.03 -13.07
CA SER A 527 -12.54 12.38 -14.38
C SER A 527 -11.54 13.13 -15.29
N PRO A 528 -10.99 12.47 -16.31
CA PRO A 528 -10.24 13.14 -17.36
C PRO A 528 -11.08 14.26 -17.98
N MET A 529 -10.53 15.47 -18.03
CA MET A 529 -11.24 16.61 -18.61
C MET A 529 -11.08 16.61 -20.13
N PRO A 530 -12.16 16.81 -20.89
CA PRO A 530 -12.08 16.97 -22.33
C PRO A 530 -11.39 18.29 -22.69
N THR A 531 -10.84 18.36 -23.90
CA THR A 531 -10.21 19.58 -24.43
C THR A 531 -11.19 20.74 -24.57
N THR A 532 -12.47 20.45 -24.75
CA THR A 532 -13.54 21.46 -24.74
C THR A 532 -14.09 21.57 -23.32
N PRO A 533 -14.11 22.78 -22.73
CA PRO A 533 -14.64 22.96 -21.38
C PRO A 533 -16.09 22.49 -21.28
N THR A 534 -16.35 21.49 -20.49
CA THR A 534 -17.68 21.02 -20.11
C THR A 534 -17.80 21.09 -18.60
N ARG A 535 -18.98 21.44 -18.13
CA ARG A 535 -19.27 21.44 -16.68
C ARG A 535 -19.36 19.98 -16.23
N PRO A 536 -18.57 19.55 -15.24
CA PRO A 536 -18.68 18.18 -14.72
C PRO A 536 -19.95 17.99 -13.88
N GLU A 537 -20.50 16.80 -13.89
CA GLU A 537 -21.56 16.38 -12.96
C GLU A 537 -20.95 16.01 -11.59
N PHE A 538 -21.69 16.28 -10.52
CA PHE A 538 -21.25 16.02 -9.16
C PHE A 538 -21.99 14.82 -8.56
N ILE A 539 -21.22 13.86 -8.03
CA ILE A 539 -21.74 12.62 -7.44
C ILE A 539 -21.20 12.48 -6.03
N GLN A 540 -22.08 12.29 -5.07
CA GLN A 540 -21.72 11.94 -3.71
C GLN A 540 -22.00 10.46 -3.47
N LEU A 541 -20.98 9.70 -3.09
CA LEU A 541 -21.06 8.32 -2.66
C LEU A 541 -20.94 8.26 -1.14
N VAL A 542 -22.04 7.98 -0.47
CA VAL A 542 -22.07 7.89 0.99
C VAL A 542 -21.61 6.51 1.41
N PRO A 543 -20.51 6.38 2.21
CA PRO A 543 -20.02 5.11 2.72
C PRO A 543 -21.03 4.41 3.65
N GLY A 544 -20.93 3.10 3.76
CA GLY A 544 -21.65 2.32 4.78
C GLY A 544 -20.98 2.43 6.16
N ASP A 545 -21.57 1.79 7.18
CA ASP A 545 -21.11 1.92 8.57
C ASP A 545 -19.68 1.44 8.79
N ASP A 546 -19.26 0.36 8.12
CA ASP A 546 -17.91 -0.19 8.20
C ASP A 546 -16.96 0.34 7.12
N ASP A 547 -17.49 1.07 6.12
CA ASP A 547 -16.68 1.61 5.02
C ASP A 547 -15.85 2.81 5.50
N THR A 548 -14.72 3.03 4.80
CA THR A 548 -13.94 4.26 4.89
C THR A 548 -14.13 5.12 3.64
N MET A 549 -13.50 6.30 3.61
CA MET A 549 -13.48 7.16 2.42
C MET A 549 -12.89 6.47 1.19
N GLU A 550 -12.01 5.48 1.38
CA GLU A 550 -11.33 4.76 0.31
C GLU A 550 -12.20 3.64 -0.31
N SER A 551 -13.25 3.19 0.41
CA SER A 551 -13.97 1.95 0.07
C SER A 551 -14.64 1.98 -1.30
N TRP A 552 -15.25 3.11 -1.71
CA TRP A 552 -15.88 3.23 -3.01
C TRP A 552 -14.87 3.18 -4.18
N PHE A 553 -13.64 3.58 -3.96
CA PHE A 553 -12.59 3.49 -4.97
C PHE A 553 -11.88 2.14 -4.94
N LYS A 554 -11.41 1.68 -3.78
CA LYS A 554 -10.63 0.44 -3.66
C LYS A 554 -11.44 -0.86 -3.78
N VAL A 555 -12.67 -0.87 -3.31
CA VAL A 555 -13.58 -2.02 -3.46
C VAL A 555 -14.57 -1.79 -4.60
N GLY A 556 -15.17 -0.61 -4.62
CA GLY A 556 -16.18 -0.23 -5.60
C GLY A 556 -15.62 0.02 -7.00
N GLY A 557 -14.35 0.44 -7.13
CA GLY A 557 -13.75 0.81 -8.41
C GLY A 557 -14.47 1.97 -9.09
N ALA A 558 -14.94 2.94 -8.31
CA ALA A 558 -15.79 4.03 -8.81
C ALA A 558 -15.09 4.88 -9.87
N ASP A 559 -13.78 5.11 -9.70
CA ASP A 559 -12.91 5.78 -10.67
C ASP A 559 -12.77 4.97 -11.96
N ALA A 560 -12.46 3.69 -11.87
CA ALA A 560 -12.31 2.78 -13.00
C ALA A 560 -13.62 2.66 -13.81
N ILE A 561 -14.77 2.61 -13.13
CA ILE A 561 -16.08 2.61 -13.75
C ILE A 561 -16.33 3.92 -14.51
N ALA A 562 -16.05 5.06 -13.87
CA ALA A 562 -16.25 6.37 -14.48
C ALA A 562 -15.34 6.57 -15.70
N ASP A 563 -14.05 6.21 -15.60
CA ASP A 563 -13.10 6.27 -16.71
C ASP A 563 -13.55 5.44 -17.91
N ARG A 564 -13.94 4.19 -17.67
CA ARG A 564 -14.43 3.29 -18.74
C ARG A 564 -15.68 3.83 -19.40
N LEU A 565 -16.67 4.25 -18.63
CA LEU A 565 -17.92 4.77 -19.18
C LEU A 565 -17.71 6.08 -19.94
N LEU A 566 -16.78 6.92 -19.49
CA LEU A 566 -16.42 8.15 -20.19
C LEU A 566 -15.70 7.84 -21.50
N ALA A 567 -14.73 6.92 -21.51
CA ALA A 567 -14.03 6.47 -22.70
C ALA A 567 -14.96 5.85 -23.75
N ASP A 568 -15.96 5.07 -23.29
CA ASP A 568 -17.00 4.49 -24.14
C ASP A 568 -18.04 5.54 -24.61
N GLY A 569 -17.95 6.78 -24.15
CA GLY A 569 -18.94 7.82 -24.43
C GLY A 569 -20.32 7.54 -23.84
N LYS A 570 -20.40 6.76 -22.75
CA LYS A 570 -21.66 6.38 -22.07
C LYS A 570 -22.03 7.27 -20.89
N THR A 571 -21.12 8.13 -20.46
CA THR A 571 -21.35 9.12 -19.40
C THR A 571 -20.73 10.47 -19.80
N VAL A 572 -20.81 11.45 -18.92
CA VAL A 572 -20.19 12.77 -19.05
C VAL A 572 -19.09 12.96 -18.00
N PRO A 573 -18.20 13.95 -18.15
CA PRO A 573 -17.20 14.24 -17.12
C PRO A 573 -17.84 14.46 -15.76
N CYS A 574 -17.27 13.86 -14.72
CA CYS A 574 -17.81 13.94 -13.37
C CYS A 574 -16.75 14.15 -12.31
N VAL A 575 -17.18 14.66 -11.18
CA VAL A 575 -16.45 14.67 -9.90
C VAL A 575 -17.22 13.77 -8.95
N ILE A 576 -16.53 12.79 -8.37
CA ILE A 576 -17.12 11.88 -7.39
C ILE A 576 -16.46 12.16 -6.04
N THR A 577 -17.26 12.35 -5.00
CA THR A 577 -16.76 12.48 -3.62
C THR A 577 -17.28 11.37 -2.74
N THR A 578 -16.44 10.92 -1.80
CA THR A 578 -16.85 10.05 -0.71
C THR A 578 -16.77 10.86 0.59
N SER A 579 -17.91 11.16 1.19
CA SER A 579 -17.97 11.88 2.45
C SER A 579 -19.16 11.39 3.26
N THR A 580 -18.99 11.28 4.57
CA THR A 580 -20.08 11.01 5.49
C THR A 580 -20.91 12.25 5.79
N LEU A 581 -20.37 13.44 5.52
CA LEU A 581 -21.06 14.71 5.71
C LEU A 581 -21.94 15.01 4.50
N ASP A 582 -23.13 15.54 4.75
CA ASP A 582 -24.00 16.00 3.67
C ASP A 582 -23.34 17.19 2.96
N PHE A 583 -22.77 16.96 1.78
CA PHE A 583 -22.10 17.99 0.97
C PHE A 583 -23.00 19.19 0.70
N MET A 584 -24.34 18.96 0.60
CA MET A 584 -25.31 20.04 0.42
C MET A 584 -25.42 20.97 1.61
N GLN A 585 -25.07 20.52 2.81
CA GLN A 585 -25.00 21.37 4.02
C GLN A 585 -23.74 22.25 4.02
N GLN A 586 -22.67 21.81 3.36
CA GLN A 586 -21.41 22.53 3.29
C GLN A 586 -21.28 23.47 2.07
N ALA A 587 -22.06 23.24 1.02
CA ALA A 587 -22.06 24.04 -0.20
C ALA A 587 -23.33 24.88 -0.39
N PRO A 588 -23.79 25.67 0.62
CA PRO A 588 -25.05 26.43 0.52
C PRO A 588 -24.97 27.61 -0.48
N GLN A 589 -23.82 27.87 -1.11
CA GLN A 589 -23.60 29.05 -1.95
C GLN A 589 -23.39 28.74 -3.44
N MET A 590 -23.65 27.51 -3.88
CA MET A 590 -23.60 27.14 -5.31
C MET A 590 -24.98 26.78 -5.83
N PRO A 591 -25.85 27.76 -6.10
CA PRO A 591 -27.28 27.51 -6.37
C PRO A 591 -27.59 26.72 -7.63
N ASP A 592 -26.62 26.52 -8.52
CA ASP A 592 -26.79 25.86 -9.82
C ASP A 592 -26.17 24.45 -9.91
N PHE A 593 -25.72 23.86 -8.80
CA PHE A 593 -25.13 22.53 -8.82
C PHE A 593 -26.14 21.46 -8.42
N LYS A 594 -26.36 20.50 -9.31
CA LYS A 594 -27.10 19.29 -9.00
C LYS A 594 -26.10 18.24 -8.50
N VAL A 595 -26.31 17.76 -7.28
CA VAL A 595 -25.55 16.66 -6.69
C VAL A 595 -26.37 15.40 -6.76
N HIS A 596 -25.83 14.35 -7.36
CA HIS A 596 -26.42 13.01 -7.37
C HIS A 596 -25.86 12.20 -6.22
N THR A 597 -26.72 11.70 -5.34
CA THR A 597 -26.31 10.95 -4.15
C THR A 597 -26.64 9.47 -4.27
N LEU A 598 -25.66 8.61 -3.95
CA LEU A 598 -25.84 7.17 -3.84
C LEU A 598 -25.34 6.72 -2.47
N ARG A 599 -26.19 6.01 -1.71
CA ARG A 599 -25.88 5.57 -0.36
C ARG A 599 -25.57 4.08 -0.34
N ALA A 600 -24.47 3.69 0.29
CA ALA A 600 -24.10 2.28 0.45
C ALA A 600 -25.15 1.49 1.22
N SER A 601 -25.86 2.12 2.17
CA SER A 601 -26.96 1.51 2.95
C SER A 601 -28.10 0.95 2.09
N ASP A 602 -28.30 1.50 0.89
CA ASP A 602 -29.39 1.08 0.00
C ASP A 602 -29.05 -0.20 -0.77
N TYR A 603 -27.80 -0.64 -0.73
CA TYR A 603 -27.25 -1.75 -1.50
C TYR A 603 -26.35 -2.62 -0.62
N PRO A 604 -26.79 -3.81 -0.20
CA PRO A 604 -26.08 -4.63 0.78
C PRO A 604 -24.74 -5.19 0.29
N THR A 605 -24.53 -5.38 -1.03
CA THR A 605 -23.30 -5.94 -1.56
C THR A 605 -22.56 -4.97 -2.50
N TRP A 606 -21.25 -5.11 -2.61
CA TRP A 606 -20.46 -4.28 -3.53
C TRP A 606 -20.86 -4.47 -5.00
N SER A 607 -21.21 -5.68 -5.42
CA SER A 607 -21.77 -5.90 -6.77
C SER A 607 -23.03 -5.07 -7.01
N GLN A 608 -23.93 -4.95 -6.04
CA GLN A 608 -25.14 -4.12 -6.17
C GLN A 608 -24.80 -2.63 -6.18
N ARG A 609 -23.87 -2.17 -5.32
CA ARG A 609 -23.36 -0.80 -5.27
C ARG A 609 -22.76 -0.37 -6.62
N ARG A 610 -21.89 -1.21 -7.21
CA ARG A 610 -21.30 -0.98 -8.55
C ARG A 610 -22.36 -0.86 -9.62
N ARG A 611 -23.32 -1.78 -9.67
CA ARG A 611 -24.43 -1.72 -10.65
C ARG A 611 -25.27 -0.45 -10.50
N ALA A 612 -25.53 0.00 -9.27
CA ALA A 612 -26.25 1.24 -9.02
C ALA A 612 -25.44 2.46 -9.50
N LEU A 613 -24.13 2.50 -9.26
CA LEU A 613 -23.25 3.55 -9.75
C LEU A 613 -23.19 3.58 -11.28
N ILE A 614 -23.04 2.43 -11.94
CA ILE A 614 -23.08 2.33 -13.40
C ILE A 614 -24.39 2.90 -13.96
N LYS A 615 -25.54 2.53 -13.39
CA LYS A 615 -26.85 3.05 -13.81
C LYS A 615 -26.94 4.57 -13.62
N LEU A 616 -26.45 5.08 -12.49
CA LEU A 616 -26.43 6.51 -12.23
C LEU A 616 -25.57 7.23 -13.29
N LEU A 617 -24.32 6.83 -13.47
CA LEU A 617 -23.39 7.46 -14.42
C LEU A 617 -23.92 7.45 -15.85
N VAL A 618 -24.51 6.33 -16.32
CA VAL A 618 -25.13 6.25 -17.66
C VAL A 618 -26.33 7.18 -17.78
N SER A 619 -27.08 7.42 -16.70
CA SER A 619 -28.25 8.32 -16.73
C SER A 619 -27.86 9.80 -16.88
N LEU A 620 -26.64 10.19 -16.55
CA LEU A 620 -26.15 11.58 -16.65
C LEU A 620 -25.97 12.06 -18.09
N LYS A 621 -25.89 11.13 -19.05
CA LYS A 621 -25.76 11.46 -20.48
C LYS A 621 -27.10 11.81 -21.14
N LYS A 622 -28.21 11.49 -20.49
CA LYS A 622 -29.55 11.78 -21.01
C LYS A 622 -29.95 13.21 -20.73
#